data_7b8a6db59320dce9b3ab7265891557b2
#
_entry.id   7b8a6db59320dce9b3ab7265891557b2
#
_cell.length_a   1.000
_cell.length_b   1.000
_cell.length_c   1.000
_cell.angle_alpha   90.00
_cell.angle_beta   90.00
_cell.angle_gamma   90.00
#
_symmetry.space_group_name_H-M   'P 1'
#
loop_
_entity.id
_entity.type
_entity.pdbx_description
1 polymer ?
#
loop_
_entity_poly.entity_id
_entity_poly.type
_entity_poly.pdbx_seq_one_letter_code
_entity_poly.pdbx_strand_id
1 'polypeptide(L)'
;MDLILPDLNANSFKTASGKEYIIYPTVGTGRFPMLEICMIEIQHGLSVSGFKSEILEAYELQNKSKFADVSVKLHNLQNGVSRILSGQMHPIFKLCTLFVCSPSENRETWSEAEAQEKVADWSSVDDAFFLNCARLFVRRYFKDLGIDFLSTSTQIRSDREGEGSAR
;
A
#
# COMPACT_ATOMS: atom_id res chain seq x y z
N MET A 1 -4.28 -4.50 -26.08
CA MET A 1 -3.79 -5.74 -25.45
C MET A 1 -4.71 -5.96 -24.24
N ASP A 2 -5.47 -7.03 -24.24
CA ASP A 2 -6.39 -7.28 -23.12
C ASP A 2 -5.56 -7.68 -21.91
N LEU A 3 -5.80 -7.02 -20.77
CA LEU A 3 -5.13 -7.32 -19.51
C LEU A 3 -5.62 -8.65 -18.96
N ILE A 4 -4.73 -9.42 -18.41
CA ILE A 4 -5.03 -10.68 -17.73
C ILE A 4 -5.62 -10.34 -16.37
N LEU A 5 -6.82 -10.84 -16.06
CA LEU A 5 -7.43 -10.73 -14.75
C LEU A 5 -7.40 -12.11 -14.06
N PRO A 6 -6.40 -12.40 -13.23
CA PRO A 6 -6.32 -13.67 -12.53
C PRO A 6 -7.45 -13.84 -11.51
N ASP A 7 -7.81 -15.11 -11.23
CA ASP A 7 -8.74 -15.42 -10.13
C ASP A 7 -8.07 -15.13 -8.79
N LEU A 8 -8.70 -14.26 -7.99
CA LEU A 8 -8.25 -13.91 -6.63
C LEU A 8 -8.23 -15.09 -5.65
N ASN A 9 -8.98 -16.14 -5.94
CA ASN A 9 -9.00 -17.36 -5.13
C ASN A 9 -7.90 -18.35 -5.55
N ALA A 10 -7.27 -18.15 -6.71
CA ALA A 10 -6.14 -18.96 -7.13
C ALA A 10 -4.90 -18.59 -6.32
N ASN A 11 -4.13 -19.61 -5.95
CA ASN A 11 -2.86 -19.40 -5.24
C ASN A 11 -1.70 -19.07 -6.19
N SER A 12 -1.94 -19.02 -7.51
CA SER A 12 -0.95 -18.69 -8.53
C SER A 12 -1.59 -18.07 -9.76
N PHE A 13 -0.79 -17.37 -10.56
CA PHE A 13 -1.18 -16.82 -11.86
C PHE A 13 0.02 -16.87 -12.83
N LYS A 14 -0.29 -16.72 -14.13
CA LYS A 14 0.73 -16.60 -15.18
C LYS A 14 0.61 -15.25 -15.88
N THR A 15 1.75 -14.66 -16.17
CA THR A 15 1.86 -13.45 -16.98
C THR A 15 1.86 -13.77 -18.48
N ALA A 16 1.78 -12.75 -19.32
CA ALA A 16 1.87 -12.92 -20.77
C ALA A 16 3.23 -13.46 -21.22
N SER A 17 4.28 -13.28 -20.42
CA SER A 17 5.61 -13.88 -20.67
C SER A 17 5.62 -15.40 -20.43
N GLY A 18 4.58 -15.97 -19.84
CA GLY A 18 4.49 -17.37 -19.44
C GLY A 18 5.10 -17.68 -18.07
N LYS A 19 5.67 -16.68 -17.37
CA LYS A 19 6.15 -16.85 -16.00
C LYS A 19 4.99 -17.12 -15.07
N GLU A 20 5.17 -18.07 -14.15
CA GLU A 20 4.23 -18.39 -13.09
C GLU A 20 4.65 -17.72 -11.78
N TYR A 21 3.67 -17.18 -11.08
CA TYR A 21 3.82 -16.58 -9.76
C TYR A 21 2.88 -17.23 -8.76
N ILE A 22 3.39 -17.51 -7.57
CA ILE A 22 2.65 -18.09 -6.46
C ILE A 22 2.37 -16.99 -5.44
N ILE A 23 1.13 -16.92 -4.96
CA ILE A 23 0.69 -15.97 -3.94
C ILE A 23 0.77 -16.68 -2.58
N TYR A 24 1.72 -16.27 -1.76
CA TYR A 24 1.90 -16.83 -0.43
C TYR A 24 1.08 -16.05 0.61
N PRO A 25 0.46 -16.75 1.57
CA PRO A 25 -0.30 -16.09 2.64
C PRO A 25 0.58 -15.39 3.66
N THR A 26 1.88 -15.68 3.67
CA THR A 26 2.86 -15.16 4.64
C THR A 26 4.12 -14.67 3.94
N VAL A 27 4.81 -13.74 4.57
CA VAL A 27 6.13 -13.24 4.15
C VAL A 27 7.22 -14.03 4.89
N GLY A 28 8.32 -14.35 4.21
CA GLY A 28 9.49 -14.95 4.84
C GLY A 28 10.13 -14.01 5.89
N THR A 29 10.73 -14.56 6.93
CA THR A 29 11.25 -13.76 8.06
C THR A 29 12.30 -12.73 7.63
N GLY A 30 13.14 -13.08 6.67
CA GLY A 30 14.16 -12.16 6.14
C GLY A 30 13.60 -10.97 5.35
N ARG A 31 12.33 -11.02 4.93
CA ARG A 31 11.62 -9.92 4.24
C ARG A 31 10.82 -9.02 5.19
N PHE A 32 10.76 -9.36 6.46
CA PHE A 32 9.96 -8.63 7.45
C PHE A 32 10.33 -7.14 7.57
N PRO A 33 11.61 -6.74 7.60
CA PRO A 33 11.98 -5.33 7.64
C PRO A 33 11.45 -4.55 6.44
N MET A 34 11.41 -5.18 5.27
CA MET A 34 10.84 -4.55 4.08
C MET A 34 9.31 -4.47 4.15
N LEU A 35 8.64 -5.45 4.75
CA LEU A 35 7.21 -5.39 5.02
C LEU A 35 6.85 -4.18 5.89
N GLU A 36 7.59 -3.93 6.97
CA GLU A 36 7.39 -2.77 7.83
C GLU A 36 7.56 -1.47 7.06
N ILE A 37 8.61 -1.36 6.23
CA ILE A 37 8.82 -0.19 5.36
C ILE A 37 7.64 0.00 4.41
N CYS A 38 7.18 -1.07 3.72
CA CYS A 38 6.02 -0.98 2.82
C CYS A 38 4.76 -0.53 3.55
N MET A 39 4.53 -1.01 4.76
CA MET A 39 3.35 -0.62 5.55
C MET A 39 3.40 0.86 5.93
N ILE A 40 4.56 1.36 6.34
CA ILE A 40 4.78 2.80 6.60
C ILE A 40 4.56 3.61 5.31
N GLU A 41 5.11 3.16 4.19
CA GLU A 41 4.95 3.82 2.89
C GLU A 41 3.49 3.86 2.43
N ILE A 42 2.72 2.80 2.64
CA ILE A 42 1.28 2.74 2.31
C ILE A 42 0.48 3.67 3.23
N GLN A 43 0.80 3.70 4.51
CA GLN A 43 0.13 4.54 5.49
C GLN A 43 0.33 6.04 5.22
N HIS A 44 1.53 6.41 4.78
CA HIS A 44 1.89 7.78 4.40
C HIS A 44 1.87 8.02 2.89
N GLY A 45 1.55 6.97 2.11
CA GLY A 45 1.47 7.02 0.66
C GLY A 45 0.24 7.80 0.20
N LEU A 46 0.49 8.80 -0.62
CA LEU A 46 -0.54 9.65 -1.19
C LEU A 46 -1.23 8.90 -2.35
N SER A 47 -2.38 8.31 -2.07
CA SER A 47 -3.36 8.09 -3.13
C SER A 47 -3.90 9.44 -3.61
N VAL A 48 -4.47 9.51 -4.82
CA VAL A 48 -5.07 10.77 -5.33
C VAL A 48 -6.13 11.31 -4.36
N SER A 49 -6.92 10.43 -3.74
CA SER A 49 -7.89 10.80 -2.71
C SER A 49 -7.21 11.25 -1.41
N GLY A 50 -6.13 10.60 -1.01
CA GLY A 50 -5.32 10.99 0.14
C GLY A 50 -4.63 12.33 -0.07
N PHE A 51 -4.13 12.62 -1.27
CA PHE A 51 -3.54 13.91 -1.62
C PHE A 51 -4.53 15.06 -1.41
N LYS A 52 -5.78 14.89 -1.89
CA LYS A 52 -6.84 15.89 -1.68
C LYS A 52 -7.14 16.09 -0.20
N SER A 53 -7.22 15.00 0.58
CA SER A 53 -7.47 15.06 2.02
C SER A 53 -6.35 15.79 2.76
N GLU A 54 -5.09 15.45 2.45
CA GLU A 54 -3.92 16.10 3.07
C GLU A 54 -3.86 17.60 2.78
N ILE A 55 -4.20 18.03 1.55
CA ILE A 55 -4.28 19.46 1.20
C ILE A 55 -5.38 20.15 2.00
N LEU A 56 -6.57 19.55 2.10
CA LEU A 56 -7.67 20.14 2.84
C LEU A 56 -7.34 20.25 4.34
N GLU A 57 -6.71 19.24 4.92
CA GLU A 57 -6.26 19.28 6.31
C GLU A 57 -5.18 20.34 6.53
N ALA A 58 -4.21 20.50 5.60
CA ALA A 58 -3.22 21.55 5.69
C ALA A 58 -3.88 22.95 5.67
N TYR A 59 -4.91 23.15 4.85
CA TYR A 59 -5.69 24.39 4.81
C TYR A 59 -6.42 24.66 6.13
N GLU A 60 -7.05 23.64 6.72
CA GLU A 60 -7.72 23.77 8.02
C GLU A 60 -6.73 24.09 9.14
N LEU A 61 -5.56 23.46 9.15
CA LEU A 61 -4.49 23.73 10.12
C LEU A 61 -3.94 25.16 9.97
N GLN A 62 -3.80 25.65 8.73
CA GLN A 62 -3.40 27.02 8.45
C GLN A 62 -4.43 28.02 9.03
N ASN A 63 -5.72 27.77 8.81
CA ASN A 63 -6.79 28.61 9.33
C ASN A 63 -6.83 28.64 10.88
N LYS A 64 -6.34 27.57 11.53
CA LYS A 64 -6.19 27.48 13.00
C LYS A 64 -4.82 28.01 13.50
N SER A 65 -4.02 28.63 12.65
CA SER A 65 -2.67 29.14 12.94
C SER A 65 -1.69 28.07 13.47
N LYS A 66 -1.89 26.81 13.11
CA LYS A 66 -1.02 25.69 13.49
C LYS A 66 0.09 25.49 12.44
N PHE A 67 0.96 26.46 12.29
CA PHE A 67 1.95 26.49 11.22
C PHE A 67 2.98 25.35 11.27
N ALA A 68 3.34 24.84 12.45
CA ALA A 68 4.23 23.70 12.57
C ALA A 68 3.61 22.43 11.95
N ASP A 69 2.33 22.19 12.23
CA ASP A 69 1.60 21.03 11.70
C ASP A 69 1.39 21.16 10.18
N VAL A 70 1.14 22.39 9.68
CA VAL A 70 1.08 22.68 8.25
C VAL A 70 2.41 22.34 7.56
N SER A 71 3.52 22.71 8.16
CA SER A 71 4.87 22.45 7.60
C SER A 71 5.13 20.95 7.48
N VAL A 72 4.76 20.15 8.48
CA VAL A 72 4.86 18.68 8.43
C VAL A 72 4.00 18.10 7.32
N LYS A 73 2.75 18.56 7.17
CA LYS A 73 1.85 18.12 6.11
C LYS A 73 2.40 18.43 4.72
N LEU A 74 2.88 19.65 4.49
CA LEU A 74 3.48 20.06 3.21
C LEU A 74 4.74 19.25 2.88
N HIS A 75 5.57 18.96 3.88
CA HIS A 75 6.74 18.10 3.68
C HIS A 75 6.36 16.68 3.26
N ASN A 76 5.35 16.09 3.88
CA ASN A 76 4.82 14.77 3.50
C ASN A 76 4.25 14.77 2.07
N LEU A 77 3.51 15.82 1.70
CA LEU A 77 3.02 16.01 0.33
C LEU A 77 4.16 16.09 -0.68
N GLN A 78 5.18 16.90 -0.39
CA GLN A 78 6.36 17.04 -1.24
C GLN A 78 7.09 15.72 -1.43
N ASN A 79 7.30 14.96 -0.36
CA ASN A 79 7.93 13.64 -0.43
C ASN A 79 7.10 12.65 -1.27
N GLY A 80 5.78 12.64 -1.12
CA GLY A 80 4.89 11.80 -1.92
C GLY A 80 4.96 12.12 -3.42
N VAL A 81 4.91 13.41 -3.77
CA VAL A 81 5.05 13.87 -5.16
C VAL A 81 6.43 13.52 -5.73
N SER A 82 7.50 13.75 -4.96
CA SER A 82 8.87 13.43 -5.38
C SER A 82 9.06 11.95 -5.70
N ARG A 83 8.43 11.07 -4.93
CA ARG A 83 8.46 9.62 -5.17
C ARG A 83 7.76 9.25 -6.49
N ILE A 84 6.61 9.83 -6.77
CA ILE A 84 5.88 9.60 -8.02
C ILE A 84 6.72 10.06 -9.21
N LEU A 85 7.31 11.25 -9.10
CA LEU A 85 8.14 11.84 -10.17
C LEU A 85 9.49 11.12 -10.36
N SER A 86 10.03 10.49 -9.32
CA SER A 86 11.29 9.73 -9.40
C SER A 86 11.16 8.36 -10.04
N GLY A 87 9.95 7.95 -10.41
CA GLY A 87 9.69 6.62 -11.00
C GLY A 87 9.91 5.46 -10.01
N GLN A 88 9.92 5.75 -8.71
CA GLN A 88 10.01 4.70 -7.69
C GLN A 88 8.80 3.77 -7.76
N MET A 89 9.04 2.51 -7.48
CA MET A 89 8.00 1.50 -7.43
C MET A 89 6.88 1.91 -6.47
N HIS A 90 5.62 1.81 -6.93
CA HIS A 90 4.48 2.13 -6.09
C HIS A 90 4.43 1.20 -4.86
N PRO A 91 4.19 1.71 -3.63
CA PRO A 91 4.24 0.92 -2.40
C PRO A 91 3.36 -0.33 -2.40
N ILE A 92 2.21 -0.30 -3.07
CA ILE A 92 1.32 -1.46 -3.24
C ILE A 92 2.01 -2.58 -4.03
N PHE A 93 2.64 -2.25 -5.17
CA PHE A 93 3.39 -3.24 -5.94
C PHE A 93 4.60 -3.75 -5.18
N LYS A 94 5.32 -2.87 -4.50
CA LYS A 94 6.43 -3.22 -3.62
C LYS A 94 5.99 -4.21 -2.53
N LEU A 95 4.86 -3.95 -1.87
CA LEU A 95 4.27 -4.88 -0.92
C LEU A 95 3.94 -6.23 -1.59
N CYS A 96 3.32 -6.22 -2.77
CA CYS A 96 3.00 -7.47 -3.48
C CYS A 96 4.25 -8.29 -3.79
N THR A 97 5.40 -7.67 -4.10
CA THR A 97 6.65 -8.41 -4.36
C THR A 97 7.17 -9.21 -3.19
N LEU A 98 6.69 -8.95 -1.97
CA LEU A 98 7.12 -9.67 -0.77
C LEU A 98 6.45 -11.04 -0.63
N PHE A 99 5.21 -11.17 -1.09
CA PHE A 99 4.41 -12.39 -0.95
C PHE A 99 3.99 -13.03 -2.29
N VAL A 100 4.20 -12.34 -3.41
CA VAL A 100 4.03 -12.89 -4.76
C VAL A 100 5.41 -13.23 -5.31
N CYS A 101 5.72 -14.52 -5.41
CA CYS A 101 7.05 -14.99 -5.74
C CYS A 101 7.02 -15.97 -6.90
N SER A 102 8.07 -16.00 -7.72
CA SER A 102 8.26 -17.10 -8.67
C SER A 102 8.59 -18.41 -7.93
N PRO A 103 8.33 -19.60 -8.50
CA PRO A 103 8.56 -20.88 -7.82
C PRO A 103 10.01 -21.11 -7.38
N SER A 104 10.97 -20.48 -8.08
CA SER A 104 12.42 -20.60 -7.81
C SER A 104 12.97 -19.49 -6.91
N GLU A 105 12.16 -18.51 -6.52
CA GLU A 105 12.59 -17.34 -5.77
C GLU A 105 12.86 -17.67 -4.30
N ASN A 106 13.96 -17.14 -3.75
CA ASN A 106 14.26 -17.25 -2.33
C ASN A 106 13.33 -16.32 -1.55
N ARG A 107 12.48 -16.90 -0.70
CA ARG A 107 11.49 -16.18 0.09
C ARG A 107 12.07 -15.45 1.31
N GLU A 108 13.30 -15.76 1.69
CA GLU A 108 13.95 -15.15 2.86
C GLU A 108 14.73 -13.88 2.50
N THR A 109 14.96 -13.63 1.22
CA THR A 109 15.66 -12.43 0.76
C THR A 109 14.75 -11.56 -0.11
N TRP A 110 15.00 -10.26 -0.11
CA TRP A 110 14.36 -9.31 -0.99
C TRP A 110 15.41 -8.38 -1.60
N SER A 111 15.30 -8.14 -2.87
CA SER A 111 16.13 -7.14 -3.55
C SER A 111 15.27 -6.22 -4.43
N GLU A 112 15.66 -4.96 -4.52
CA GLU A 112 14.97 -3.95 -5.33
C GLU A 112 14.99 -4.34 -6.82
N ALA A 113 16.11 -4.88 -7.30
CA ALA A 113 16.27 -5.28 -8.71
C ALA A 113 15.29 -6.39 -9.09
N GLU A 114 15.21 -7.48 -8.28
CA GLU A 114 14.26 -8.56 -8.51
C GLU A 114 12.80 -8.10 -8.41
N ALA A 115 12.52 -7.18 -7.48
CA ALA A 115 11.20 -6.59 -7.32
C ALA A 115 10.80 -5.78 -8.56
N GLN A 116 11.71 -4.98 -9.13
CA GLN A 116 11.48 -4.21 -10.36
C GLN A 116 11.25 -5.12 -11.57
N GLU A 117 12.04 -6.19 -11.71
CA GLU A 117 11.85 -7.18 -12.77
C GLU A 117 10.47 -7.86 -12.69
N LYS A 118 10.02 -8.22 -11.47
CA LYS A 118 8.68 -8.80 -11.26
C LYS A 118 7.59 -7.82 -11.68
N VAL A 119 7.66 -6.58 -11.20
CA VAL A 119 6.64 -5.57 -11.53
C VAL A 119 6.62 -5.26 -13.02
N ALA A 120 7.76 -5.23 -13.69
CA ALA A 120 7.81 -5.08 -15.13
C ALA A 120 7.13 -6.25 -15.88
N ASP A 121 7.32 -7.48 -15.41
CA ASP A 121 6.67 -8.65 -15.97
C ASP A 121 5.15 -8.69 -15.71
N TRP A 122 4.70 -8.08 -14.62
CA TRP A 122 3.28 -7.97 -14.27
C TRP A 122 2.50 -6.94 -15.09
N SER A 123 3.15 -6.19 -15.97
CA SER A 123 2.52 -5.19 -16.83
C SER A 123 1.38 -5.71 -17.72
N SER A 124 1.29 -7.03 -17.91
CA SER A 124 0.20 -7.71 -18.62
C SER A 124 -0.99 -8.08 -17.73
N VAL A 125 -0.87 -7.89 -16.42
CA VAL A 125 -1.91 -8.23 -15.42
C VAL A 125 -2.63 -6.96 -14.99
N ASP A 126 -3.93 -7.05 -14.76
CA ASP A 126 -4.73 -5.90 -14.30
C ASP A 126 -4.26 -5.44 -12.90
N ASP A 127 -4.01 -4.15 -12.75
CA ASP A 127 -3.58 -3.53 -11.48
C ASP A 127 -4.58 -3.77 -10.36
N ALA A 128 -5.88 -3.89 -10.67
CA ALA A 128 -6.92 -4.18 -9.69
C ALA A 128 -6.69 -5.52 -8.98
N PHE A 129 -6.07 -6.49 -9.67
CA PHE A 129 -5.69 -7.76 -9.06
C PHE A 129 -4.69 -7.54 -7.91
N PHE A 130 -3.62 -6.77 -8.13
CA PHE A 130 -2.60 -6.50 -7.11
C PHE A 130 -3.15 -5.66 -5.96
N LEU A 131 -4.01 -4.69 -6.24
CA LEU A 131 -4.71 -3.92 -5.21
C LEU A 131 -5.53 -4.83 -4.29
N ASN A 132 -6.25 -5.78 -4.86
CA ASN A 132 -7.04 -6.74 -4.09
C ASN A 132 -6.16 -7.73 -3.32
N CYS A 133 -5.08 -8.24 -3.91
CA CYS A 133 -4.09 -9.07 -3.23
C CYS A 133 -3.47 -8.35 -2.02
N ALA A 134 -3.03 -7.11 -2.19
CA ALA A 134 -2.49 -6.30 -1.11
C ALA A 134 -3.51 -6.07 0.01
N ARG A 135 -4.76 -5.75 -0.35
CA ARG A 135 -5.86 -5.55 0.60
C ARG A 135 -6.15 -6.80 1.43
N LEU A 136 -6.22 -7.96 0.78
CA LEU A 136 -6.46 -9.24 1.45
C LEU A 136 -5.29 -9.61 2.36
N PHE A 137 -4.04 -9.40 1.89
CA PHE A 137 -2.84 -9.64 2.66
C PHE A 137 -2.78 -8.78 3.92
N VAL A 138 -2.95 -7.46 3.78
CA VAL A 138 -2.96 -6.51 4.91
C VAL A 138 -4.04 -6.87 5.91
N ARG A 139 -5.27 -7.13 5.44
CA ARG A 139 -6.37 -7.52 6.32
C ARG A 139 -6.06 -8.79 7.12
N ARG A 140 -5.48 -9.81 6.48
CA ARG A 140 -5.11 -11.07 7.13
C ARG A 140 -3.99 -10.86 8.14
N TYR A 141 -2.93 -10.16 7.73
CA TYR A 141 -1.76 -9.87 8.56
C TYR A 141 -2.12 -9.14 9.85
N PHE A 142 -2.95 -8.10 9.76
CA PHE A 142 -3.38 -7.34 10.94
C PHE A 142 -4.39 -8.09 11.81
N LYS A 143 -5.24 -8.91 11.22
CA LYS A 143 -6.12 -9.79 11.98
C LYS A 143 -5.34 -10.79 12.83
N ASP A 144 -4.29 -11.37 12.27
CA ASP A 144 -3.44 -12.33 12.97
C ASP A 144 -2.63 -11.66 14.10
N LEU A 145 -2.33 -10.36 13.98
CA LEU A 145 -1.72 -9.54 15.04
C LEU A 145 -2.73 -9.01 16.09
N GLY A 146 -4.02 -9.31 15.95
CA GLY A 146 -5.08 -8.78 16.82
C GLY A 146 -5.33 -7.29 16.65
N ILE A 147 -4.85 -6.66 15.58
CA ILE A 147 -5.05 -5.24 15.26
C ILE A 147 -6.22 -5.11 14.31
N ASP A 148 -7.36 -4.63 14.80
CA ASP A 148 -8.52 -4.33 13.95
C ASP A 148 -8.39 -2.92 13.35
N PHE A 149 -7.76 -2.87 12.17
CA PHE A 149 -7.50 -1.60 11.46
C PHE A 149 -8.76 -0.85 11.02
N LEU A 150 -9.90 -1.54 10.95
CA LEU A 150 -11.17 -0.94 10.53
C LEU A 150 -11.92 -0.27 11.68
N SER A 151 -11.67 -0.69 12.92
CA SER A 151 -12.31 -0.08 14.10
C SER A 151 -11.75 1.29 14.42
N THR A 152 -10.46 1.53 14.16
CA THR A 152 -9.81 2.83 14.44
C THR A 152 -10.32 3.96 13.54
N SER A 153 -10.65 3.67 12.28
CA SER A 153 -11.17 4.68 11.36
C SER A 153 -12.65 5.04 11.62
N THR A 154 -13.41 4.14 12.24
CA THR A 154 -14.82 4.37 12.58
C THR A 154 -14.97 5.13 13.90
N GLN A 155 -14.07 4.92 14.86
CA GLN A 155 -14.08 5.67 16.14
C GLN A 155 -13.75 7.15 15.95
N ILE A 156 -12.81 7.49 15.07
CA ILE A 156 -12.49 8.90 14.76
C ILE A 156 -13.70 9.62 14.12
N ARG A 157 -14.61 8.88 13.48
CA ARG A 157 -15.80 9.45 12.85
C ARG A 157 -16.95 9.65 13.84
N SER A 158 -17.11 8.73 14.81
CA SER A 158 -18.16 8.82 15.83
C SER A 158 -17.88 9.91 16.88
N ASP A 159 -16.62 10.15 17.22
CA ASP A 159 -16.25 11.22 18.16
C ASP A 159 -16.43 12.63 17.55
N ARG A 160 -16.41 12.76 16.21
CA ARG A 160 -16.71 14.04 15.53
C ARG A 160 -18.21 14.35 15.42
N GLU A 161 -19.06 13.34 15.41
CA GLU A 161 -20.53 13.53 15.34
C GLU A 161 -21.15 13.77 16.71
N GLY A 162 -20.46 13.43 17.82
CA GLY A 162 -20.93 13.63 19.20
C GLY A 162 -20.76 15.06 19.74
N GLU A 163 -19.82 15.85 19.20
CA GLU A 163 -19.57 17.22 19.69
C GLU A 163 -20.43 18.31 19.00
N GLY A 164 -21.19 17.96 17.97
CA GLY A 164 -22.02 18.91 17.22
C GLY A 164 -23.46 19.09 17.74
N SER A 165 -23.89 18.35 18.75
CA SER A 165 -25.30 18.36 19.20
C SER A 165 -25.57 18.97 20.58
N ALA A 166 -24.64 19.74 21.14
CA ALA A 166 -24.83 20.44 22.40
C ALA A 166 -24.58 21.95 22.22
N ARG A 167 -25.52 22.64 21.55
CA ARG A 167 -25.80 24.09 21.74
C ARG A 167 -27.21 24.40 21.25
#